data_f8969500a5e13f6b70ad0605f2dff7c4
#
_entry.id   f8969500a5e13f6b70ad0605f2dff7c4
#
_cell.length_a   1.000
_cell.length_b   1.000
_cell.length_c   1.000
_cell.angle_alpha   90.00
_cell.angle_beta   90.00
_cell.angle_gamma   90.00
#
_symmetry.space_group_name_H-M   'P 1'
#
loop_
_entity.id
_entity.type
_entity.pdbx_description
1 polymer ?
#
loop_
_entity_poly.entity_id
_entity_poly.type
_entity_poly.pdbx_seq_one_letter_code
_entity_poly.pdbx_strand_id
1 'polypeptide(L)'
;MRRILFACFAALFGLAGWAGSAAAELASATSAIASTLPPVGLVEREPETAPDVLLSVATLSVFATLNRDRNLQSNNPEKFARLVESKVLPLFDFRHMTRLAVARNWRLASPDQQEALVAGFRTLLVRNYSTALTNYRDQVIEYKPLRMAPGETDVTVKSFIKQDDAERMTIDYDMQKTASGWKIYDVRVAGISLVSTYRSPFAETIRDGGVDALIEFIASRNQQPGPAPRVDDAGAPFFVLMYSAIQSFFRRDR
;
A
#
# COMPACT_ATOMS: atom_id res chain seq x y z
N MET A 1 12.71 -31.03 -40.83
CA MET A 1 13.62 -32.17 -40.83
C MET A 1 14.05 -32.36 -39.38
N ARG A 2 13.85 -33.32 -38.65
CA ARG A 2 13.72 -34.77 -38.75
C ARG A 2 12.90 -35.27 -37.55
N ARG A 3 11.88 -36.05 -37.83
CA ARG A 3 11.16 -36.97 -36.95
C ARG A 3 12.05 -38.17 -36.61
N ILE A 4 11.82 -38.84 -35.44
CA ILE A 4 11.93 -40.29 -35.16
C ILE A 4 11.27 -40.44 -33.75
N LEU A 5 10.19 -41.02 -33.51
CA LEU A 5 9.41 -42.25 -33.55
C LEU A 5 10.20 -43.55 -33.21
N PHE A 6 9.64 -44.29 -32.26
CA PHE A 6 9.45 -45.72 -32.10
C PHE A 6 9.53 -46.09 -30.62
N ALA A 7 8.55 -46.59 -29.95
CA ALA A 7 7.60 -47.70 -30.11
C ALA A 7 7.98 -48.94 -29.28
N CYS A 8 7.03 -49.31 -28.42
CA CYS A 8 6.59 -50.62 -27.95
C CYS A 8 7.61 -51.75 -27.65
N PHE A 9 7.46 -52.37 -26.49
CA PHE A 9 7.23 -53.81 -26.46
C PHE A 9 6.48 -54.25 -25.19
N ALA A 10 5.37 -54.91 -25.39
CA ALA A 10 4.63 -55.69 -24.40
C ALA A 10 5.08 -57.15 -24.51
N ALA A 11 5.19 -57.84 -23.41
CA ALA A 11 5.13 -59.30 -23.39
C ALA A 11 4.59 -59.81 -22.05
N LEU A 12 3.49 -60.53 -22.16
CA LEU A 12 2.78 -61.34 -21.21
C LEU A 12 3.60 -62.60 -20.82
N PHE A 13 3.27 -63.18 -19.68
CA PHE A 13 3.13 -64.53 -19.19
C PHE A 13 3.60 -64.58 -17.75
N GLY A 14 2.82 -64.82 -16.72
CA GLY A 14 1.91 -65.93 -16.44
C GLY A 14 2.60 -67.01 -15.62
N LEU A 15 2.26 -67.11 -14.36
CA LEU A 15 1.97 -68.40 -13.71
C LEU A 15 1.71 -68.21 -12.20
N ALA A 16 0.73 -68.91 -11.79
CA ALA A 16 0.05 -68.99 -10.54
C ALA A 16 0.86 -69.56 -9.35
N GLY A 17 0.46 -69.12 -8.17
CA GLY A 17 0.29 -70.05 -7.05
C GLY A 17 1.39 -70.06 -6.00
N TRP A 18 1.15 -69.50 -4.86
CA TRP A 18 0.92 -70.22 -3.60
C TRP A 18 0.71 -69.28 -2.43
N ALA A 19 -0.30 -69.60 -1.71
CA ALA A 19 -0.71 -68.96 -0.51
C ALA A 19 0.31 -69.07 0.62
N GLY A 20 0.37 -68.03 1.45
CA GLY A 20 1.13 -68.10 2.70
C GLY A 20 0.88 -66.86 3.53
N SER A 21 -0.11 -66.92 4.32
CA SER A 21 -0.50 -66.32 5.57
C SER A 21 0.67 -65.72 6.38
N ALA A 22 1.22 -64.56 5.96
CA ALA A 22 2.16 -63.77 6.76
C ALA A 22 2.01 -62.26 6.56
N ALA A 23 1.04 -61.78 5.80
CA ALA A 23 0.84 -60.36 5.51
C ALA A 23 -0.13 -59.62 6.47
N ALA A 24 -0.76 -60.36 7.37
CA ALA A 24 -1.79 -59.76 8.27
C ALA A 24 -1.20 -59.17 9.56
N GLU A 25 0.00 -59.54 9.95
CA GLU A 25 0.56 -59.09 11.25
C GLU A 25 1.40 -57.84 11.14
N LEU A 26 1.94 -57.51 9.96
CA LEU A 26 2.68 -56.26 9.70
C LEU A 26 1.79 -55.04 9.42
N ALA A 27 0.54 -55.25 9.03
CA ALA A 27 -0.41 -54.18 8.78
C ALA A 27 -0.98 -53.56 10.07
N SER A 28 -0.99 -54.30 11.17
CA SER A 28 -1.53 -53.83 12.44
C SER A 28 -0.52 -52.96 13.24
N ALA A 29 0.76 -53.10 13.01
CA ALA A 29 1.80 -52.33 13.71
C ALA A 29 2.01 -50.96 13.08
N THR A 30 1.70 -50.77 11.81
CA THR A 30 1.89 -49.48 11.11
C THR A 30 0.74 -48.52 11.36
N SER A 31 -0.45 -49.03 11.73
CA SER A 31 -1.62 -48.18 12.00
C SER A 31 -1.62 -47.54 13.39
N ALA A 32 -0.84 -48.07 14.33
CA ALA A 32 -0.79 -47.59 15.71
C ALA A 32 0.21 -46.42 15.90
N ILE A 33 1.15 -46.21 14.98
CA ILE A 33 2.14 -45.15 15.07
C ILE A 33 1.65 -43.84 14.41
N ALA A 34 0.64 -43.93 13.52
CA ALA A 34 0.09 -42.76 12.84
C ALA A 34 -0.87 -41.90 13.69
N SER A 35 -1.28 -42.37 14.87
CA SER A 35 -2.29 -41.69 15.72
C SER A 35 -1.69 -40.86 16.86
N THR A 36 -0.37 -40.77 17.01
CA THR A 36 0.25 -40.10 18.14
C THR A 36 1.14 -38.90 17.77
N LEU A 37 1.19 -38.51 16.50
CA LEU A 37 1.80 -37.24 16.14
C LEU A 37 0.75 -36.13 16.22
N PRO A 38 0.95 -35.08 17.05
CA PRO A 38 0.09 -33.90 16.98
C PRO A 38 0.19 -33.36 15.53
N PRO A 39 -0.91 -32.79 14.97
CA PRO A 39 -0.83 -32.14 13.68
C PRO A 39 0.19 -30.99 13.83
N VAL A 40 1.38 -31.20 13.34
CA VAL A 40 2.32 -30.09 13.11
C VAL A 40 1.70 -29.30 11.97
N GLY A 41 0.81 -28.39 12.35
CA GLY A 41 0.37 -27.31 11.50
C GLY A 41 1.57 -26.40 11.24
N LEU A 42 2.46 -26.82 10.37
CA LEU A 42 3.34 -25.94 9.64
C LEU A 42 2.41 -25.12 8.73
N VAL A 43 1.78 -24.09 9.33
CA VAL A 43 1.40 -22.93 8.55
C VAL A 43 2.74 -22.34 8.11
N GLU A 44 3.23 -22.78 6.95
CA GLU A 44 4.21 -22.01 6.18
C GLU A 44 3.53 -20.67 5.91
N ARG A 45 3.70 -19.73 6.88
CA ARG A 45 3.48 -18.33 6.55
C ARG A 45 4.53 -18.03 5.51
N GLU A 46 4.09 -17.78 4.29
CA GLU A 46 4.90 -17.09 3.29
C GLU A 46 5.69 -15.99 4.01
N PRO A 47 7.00 -15.87 3.79
CA PRO A 47 7.80 -14.86 4.47
C PRO A 47 7.18 -13.50 4.15
N GLU A 48 6.57 -12.91 5.15
CA GLU A 48 5.89 -11.62 5.00
C GLU A 48 6.93 -10.58 4.57
N THR A 49 6.69 -9.96 3.43
CA THR A 49 7.58 -8.95 2.87
C THR A 49 7.80 -7.82 3.89
N ALA A 50 9.05 -7.55 4.25
CA ALA A 50 9.40 -6.47 5.16
C ALA A 50 8.91 -5.11 4.63
N PRO A 51 8.46 -4.18 5.49
CA PRO A 51 7.81 -2.94 5.06
C PRO A 51 8.71 -2.04 4.19
N ASP A 52 10.00 -1.98 4.42
CA ASP A 52 10.97 -1.25 3.58
C ASP A 52 11.13 -1.88 2.19
N VAL A 53 11.15 -3.21 2.11
CA VAL A 53 11.18 -3.95 0.85
C VAL A 53 9.86 -3.74 0.08
N LEU A 54 8.72 -3.83 0.77
CA LEU A 54 7.40 -3.59 0.18
C LEU A 54 7.33 -2.21 -0.49
N LEU A 55 7.75 -1.16 0.22
CA LEU A 55 7.76 0.20 -0.30
C LEU A 55 8.75 0.37 -1.45
N SER A 56 9.94 -0.20 -1.33
CA SER A 56 10.96 -0.14 -2.39
C SER A 56 10.45 -0.77 -3.69
N VAL A 57 9.90 -1.99 -3.62
CA VAL A 57 9.36 -2.70 -4.79
C VAL A 57 8.17 -1.96 -5.40
N ALA A 58 7.25 -1.44 -4.56
CA ALA A 58 6.10 -0.67 -5.04
C ALA A 58 6.55 0.61 -5.76
N THR A 59 7.50 1.34 -5.18
CA THR A 59 8.07 2.55 -5.77
C THR A 59 8.73 2.27 -7.11
N LEU A 60 9.57 1.25 -7.18
CA LEU A 60 10.22 0.85 -8.44
C LEU A 60 9.20 0.45 -9.52
N SER A 61 8.13 -0.27 -9.14
CA SER A 61 7.06 -0.66 -10.06
C SER A 61 6.30 0.54 -10.64
N VAL A 62 6.00 1.54 -9.80
CA VAL A 62 5.34 2.77 -10.24
C VAL A 62 6.25 3.55 -11.17
N PHE A 63 7.50 3.78 -10.78
CA PHE A 63 8.47 4.54 -11.60
C PHE A 63 8.81 3.86 -12.91
N ALA A 64 8.94 2.54 -12.94
CA ALA A 64 9.13 1.81 -14.20
C ALA A 64 7.98 2.06 -15.17
N THR A 65 6.75 2.22 -14.69
CA THR A 65 5.58 2.54 -15.53
C THR A 65 5.61 3.99 -15.99
N LEU A 66 5.92 4.94 -15.10
CA LEU A 66 5.99 6.37 -15.41
C LEU A 66 7.14 6.70 -16.36
N ASN A 67 8.27 6.02 -16.23
CA ASN A 67 9.44 6.22 -17.10
C ASN A 67 9.22 5.71 -18.53
N ARG A 68 8.34 4.69 -18.71
CA ARG A 68 7.96 4.21 -20.06
C ARG A 68 7.06 5.20 -20.79
N ASP A 69 6.25 5.95 -20.04
CA ASP A 69 5.33 6.95 -20.58
C ASP A 69 5.37 8.19 -19.68
N ARG A 70 6.34 9.08 -19.98
CA ARG A 70 6.59 10.29 -19.17
C ARG A 70 5.43 11.27 -19.14
N ASN A 71 4.50 11.15 -20.08
CA ASN A 71 3.31 12.00 -20.18
C ASN A 71 2.02 11.22 -19.88
N LEU A 72 2.13 10.10 -19.16
CA LEU A 72 1.00 9.20 -18.89
C LEU A 72 -0.22 9.93 -18.33
N GLN A 73 -0.02 10.86 -17.40
CA GLN A 73 -1.14 11.59 -16.77
C GLN A 73 -1.86 12.50 -17.76
N SER A 74 -1.14 13.23 -18.60
CA SER A 74 -1.72 14.15 -19.58
C SER A 74 -2.26 13.43 -20.82
N ASN A 75 -1.55 12.41 -21.30
CA ASN A 75 -1.92 11.68 -22.52
C ASN A 75 -2.99 10.60 -22.26
N ASN A 76 -3.00 10.00 -21.07
CA ASN A 76 -3.94 8.94 -20.72
C ASN A 76 -4.27 8.95 -19.22
N PRO A 77 -5.10 9.93 -18.78
CA PRO A 77 -5.46 10.10 -17.37
C PRO A 77 -6.14 8.86 -16.77
N GLU A 78 -6.90 8.09 -17.55
CA GLU A 78 -7.52 6.86 -17.07
C GLU A 78 -6.49 5.78 -16.76
N LYS A 79 -5.48 5.61 -17.61
CA LYS A 79 -4.40 4.65 -17.37
C LYS A 79 -3.56 5.07 -16.15
N PHE A 80 -3.34 6.38 -15.97
CA PHE A 80 -2.70 6.92 -14.78
C PHE A 80 -3.53 6.64 -13.52
N ALA A 81 -4.83 6.89 -13.55
CA ALA A 81 -5.73 6.58 -12.44
C ALA A 81 -5.69 5.09 -12.07
N ARG A 82 -5.76 4.19 -13.06
CA ARG A 82 -5.63 2.74 -12.85
C ARG A 82 -4.28 2.35 -12.23
N LEU A 83 -3.18 3.01 -12.63
CA LEU A 83 -1.86 2.79 -12.01
C LEU A 83 -1.90 3.15 -10.52
N VAL A 84 -2.44 4.33 -10.18
CA VAL A 84 -2.56 4.78 -8.79
C VAL A 84 -3.46 3.82 -8.00
N GLU A 85 -4.63 3.48 -8.51
CA GLU A 85 -5.58 2.57 -7.85
C GLU A 85 -5.00 1.17 -7.60
N SER A 86 -4.28 0.62 -8.57
CA SER A 86 -3.80 -0.76 -8.48
C SER A 86 -2.47 -0.90 -7.74
N LYS A 87 -1.61 0.11 -7.76
CA LYS A 87 -0.24 0.02 -7.25
C LYS A 87 0.04 0.88 -6.03
N VAL A 88 -0.68 2.00 -5.88
CA VAL A 88 -0.41 2.96 -4.81
C VAL A 88 -1.44 2.85 -3.68
N LEU A 89 -2.74 2.95 -4.01
CA LEU A 89 -3.78 3.01 -2.98
C LEU A 89 -3.86 1.77 -2.08
N PRO A 90 -3.59 0.54 -2.54
CA PRO A 90 -3.59 -0.64 -1.67
C PRO A 90 -2.52 -0.63 -0.58
N LEU A 91 -1.51 0.24 -0.69
CA LEU A 91 -0.47 0.39 0.34
C LEU A 91 -0.96 1.19 1.55
N PHE A 92 -2.06 1.93 1.45
CA PHE A 92 -2.54 2.85 2.47
C PHE A 92 -3.71 2.29 3.29
N ASP A 93 -3.72 2.59 4.58
CA ASP A 93 -4.89 2.45 5.46
C ASP A 93 -5.61 3.79 5.59
N PHE A 94 -6.49 4.09 4.64
CA PHE A 94 -7.25 5.34 4.64
C PHE A 94 -8.16 5.49 5.86
N ARG A 95 -8.64 4.38 6.44
CA ARG A 95 -9.46 4.43 7.65
C ARG A 95 -8.63 4.89 8.84
N HIS A 96 -7.43 4.36 9.00
CA HIS A 96 -6.51 4.80 10.06
C HIS A 96 -6.09 6.26 9.84
N MET A 97 -5.73 6.65 8.61
CA MET A 97 -5.39 8.03 8.25
C MET A 97 -6.53 8.99 8.61
N THR A 98 -7.76 8.67 8.23
CA THR A 98 -8.95 9.51 8.52
C THR A 98 -9.19 9.61 10.02
N ARG A 99 -9.09 8.51 10.76
CA ARG A 99 -9.22 8.49 12.21
C ARG A 99 -8.19 9.41 12.88
N LEU A 100 -6.95 9.44 12.40
CA LEU A 100 -5.90 10.31 12.91
C LEU A 100 -6.14 11.79 12.56
N ALA A 101 -6.66 12.08 11.35
CA ALA A 101 -6.99 13.45 10.92
C ALA A 101 -8.18 14.03 11.67
N VAL A 102 -9.24 13.24 11.88
CA VAL A 102 -10.44 13.62 12.63
C VAL A 102 -10.19 13.61 14.16
N ALA A 103 -9.21 12.84 14.59
CA ALA A 103 -8.73 12.72 15.97
C ALA A 103 -9.87 12.38 16.97
N ARG A 104 -9.99 13.13 18.08
CA ARG A 104 -11.00 12.88 19.11
C ARG A 104 -12.44 12.89 18.60
N ASN A 105 -12.71 13.66 17.55
CA ASN A 105 -14.05 13.80 16.98
C ASN A 105 -14.50 12.55 16.20
N TRP A 106 -13.58 11.64 15.88
CA TRP A 106 -13.92 10.34 15.24
C TRP A 106 -14.98 9.56 16.01
N ARG A 107 -14.98 9.66 17.34
CA ARG A 107 -15.93 8.96 18.22
C ARG A 107 -17.35 9.58 18.19
N LEU A 108 -17.48 10.80 17.69
CA LEU A 108 -18.76 11.50 17.54
C LEU A 108 -19.46 11.13 16.24
N ALA A 109 -18.73 10.58 15.28
CA ALA A 109 -19.26 10.17 14.00
C ALA A 109 -19.96 8.80 14.09
N SER A 110 -21.14 8.70 13.49
CA SER A 110 -21.82 7.42 13.28
C SER A 110 -21.01 6.51 12.34
N PRO A 111 -21.30 5.20 12.28
CA PRO A 111 -20.64 4.31 11.33
C PRO A 111 -20.72 4.79 9.88
N ASP A 112 -21.88 5.27 9.44
CA ASP A 112 -22.09 5.77 8.08
C ASP A 112 -21.30 7.06 7.83
N GLN A 113 -21.27 7.98 8.81
CA GLN A 113 -20.44 9.18 8.73
C GLN A 113 -18.95 8.83 8.69
N GLN A 114 -18.50 7.83 9.43
CA GLN A 114 -17.12 7.36 9.38
C GLN A 114 -16.75 6.85 7.99
N GLU A 115 -17.61 6.06 7.35
CA GLU A 115 -17.38 5.58 5.97
C GLU A 115 -17.37 6.74 4.97
N ALA A 116 -18.29 7.69 5.10
CA ALA A 116 -18.33 8.89 4.25
C ALA A 116 -17.05 9.73 4.40
N LEU A 117 -16.57 9.93 5.64
CA LEU A 117 -15.32 10.62 5.92
C LEU A 117 -14.12 9.89 5.31
N VAL A 118 -14.04 8.56 5.42
CA VAL A 118 -12.96 7.75 4.84
C VAL A 118 -12.96 7.87 3.31
N ALA A 119 -14.11 7.69 2.68
CA ALA A 119 -14.24 7.80 1.23
C ALA A 119 -13.91 9.21 0.72
N GLY A 120 -14.43 10.23 1.39
CA GLY A 120 -14.18 11.64 1.06
C GLY A 120 -12.70 12.01 1.24
N PHE A 121 -12.09 11.66 2.35
CA PHE A 121 -10.69 11.99 2.63
C PHE A 121 -9.71 11.22 1.72
N ARG A 122 -10.00 9.93 1.40
CA ARG A 122 -9.25 9.19 0.38
C ARG A 122 -9.26 9.95 -0.96
N THR A 123 -10.44 10.36 -1.43
CA THR A 123 -10.57 11.11 -2.68
C THR A 123 -9.79 12.42 -2.64
N LEU A 124 -9.88 13.16 -1.53
CA LEU A 124 -9.14 14.40 -1.32
C LEU A 124 -7.63 14.20 -1.44
N LEU A 125 -7.10 13.18 -0.74
CA LEU A 125 -5.67 12.88 -0.77
C LEU A 125 -5.20 12.47 -2.16
N VAL A 126 -5.93 11.56 -2.81
CA VAL A 126 -5.59 11.11 -4.17
C VAL A 126 -5.53 12.29 -5.13
N ARG A 127 -6.53 13.17 -5.12
CA ARG A 127 -6.58 14.34 -6.01
C ARG A 127 -5.45 15.34 -5.75
N ASN A 128 -5.17 15.61 -4.48
CA ASN A 128 -4.17 16.62 -4.13
C ASN A 128 -2.73 16.13 -4.36
N TYR A 129 -2.49 14.82 -4.24
CA TYR A 129 -1.13 14.28 -4.24
C TYR A 129 -0.78 13.37 -5.41
N SER A 130 -1.75 12.91 -6.22
CA SER A 130 -1.44 12.07 -7.39
C SER A 130 -0.56 12.78 -8.42
N THR A 131 -0.72 14.10 -8.59
CA THR A 131 0.10 14.91 -9.49
C THR A 131 1.58 14.90 -9.08
N ALA A 132 1.88 14.72 -7.80
CA ALA A 132 3.23 14.65 -7.32
C ALA A 132 4.01 13.43 -7.87
N LEU A 133 3.29 12.35 -8.20
CA LEU A 133 3.89 11.16 -8.81
C LEU A 133 4.40 11.43 -10.24
N THR A 134 3.81 12.39 -10.95
CA THR A 134 4.17 12.70 -12.34
C THR A 134 5.29 13.73 -12.46
N ASN A 135 5.48 14.52 -11.43
CA ASN A 135 6.59 15.49 -11.36
C ASN A 135 7.92 14.83 -10.94
N TYR A 136 7.88 13.54 -10.66
CA TYR A 136 9.03 12.76 -10.31
C TYR A 136 9.86 12.48 -11.58
N ARG A 137 10.96 13.23 -11.77
CA ARG A 137 11.86 13.08 -12.91
C ARG A 137 13.24 12.66 -12.40
N ASP A 138 13.64 11.43 -12.74
CA ASP A 138 15.02 10.92 -12.58
C ASP A 138 15.60 10.99 -11.14
N GLN A 139 14.78 11.28 -10.13
CA GLN A 139 15.19 11.31 -8.74
C GLN A 139 15.32 9.87 -8.21
N VAL A 140 16.31 9.64 -7.36
CA VAL A 140 16.51 8.36 -6.70
C VAL A 140 15.97 8.44 -5.28
N ILE A 141 14.99 7.56 -4.95
CA ILE A 141 14.57 7.36 -3.57
C ILE A 141 15.44 6.28 -2.95
N GLU A 142 16.17 6.64 -1.92
CA GLU A 142 16.96 5.69 -1.12
C GLU A 142 16.24 5.38 0.19
N TYR A 143 15.93 4.10 0.42
CA TYR A 143 15.36 3.61 1.65
C TYR A 143 16.47 3.28 2.64
N LYS A 144 16.29 3.68 3.90
CA LYS A 144 17.19 3.26 4.97
C LYS A 144 16.82 1.84 5.40
N PRO A 145 17.80 0.96 5.65
CA PRO A 145 17.52 -0.36 6.17
C PRO A 145 16.69 -0.28 7.45
N LEU A 146 15.57 -0.98 7.48
CA LEU A 146 14.69 -1.07 8.63
C LEU A 146 15.20 -2.15 9.58
N ARG A 147 15.32 -1.80 10.87
CA ARG A 147 15.57 -2.76 11.94
C ARG A 147 14.29 -2.90 12.75
N MET A 148 13.73 -4.09 12.76
CA MET A 148 12.51 -4.42 13.47
C MET A 148 12.78 -5.38 14.61
N ALA A 149 12.13 -5.16 15.75
CA ALA A 149 12.09 -6.14 16.82
C ALA A 149 11.14 -7.29 16.44
N PRO A 150 11.36 -8.52 16.94
CA PRO A 150 10.43 -9.61 16.75
C PRO A 150 9.03 -9.24 17.28
N GLY A 151 8.02 -9.39 16.41
CA GLY A 151 6.62 -9.08 16.75
C GLY A 151 6.23 -7.60 16.65
N GLU A 152 7.11 -6.72 16.21
CA GLU A 152 6.79 -5.32 16.01
C GLU A 152 5.72 -5.16 14.90
N THR A 153 4.68 -4.39 15.20
CA THR A 153 3.51 -4.20 14.33
C THR A 153 3.30 -2.75 13.90
N ASP A 154 4.16 -1.85 14.36
CA ASP A 154 4.14 -0.42 14.03
C ASP A 154 5.58 0.05 13.83
N VAL A 155 5.87 0.59 12.65
CA VAL A 155 7.23 0.98 12.26
C VAL A 155 7.24 2.25 11.44
N THR A 156 8.38 2.93 11.43
CA THR A 156 8.65 4.04 10.50
C THR A 156 9.71 3.61 9.49
N VAL A 157 9.32 3.48 8.24
CA VAL A 157 10.27 3.31 7.13
C VAL A 157 10.77 4.68 6.71
N LYS A 158 12.08 4.86 6.76
CA LYS A 158 12.73 6.14 6.44
C LYS A 158 13.33 6.08 5.04
N SER A 159 13.08 7.14 4.26
CA SER A 159 13.71 7.32 2.96
C SER A 159 14.16 8.76 2.76
N PHE A 160 14.94 8.98 1.73
CA PHE A 160 15.30 10.31 1.27
C PHE A 160 15.42 10.36 -0.25
N ILE A 161 15.07 11.51 -0.79
CA ILE A 161 15.25 11.81 -2.20
C ILE A 161 16.60 12.51 -2.36
N LYS A 162 17.44 11.99 -3.26
CA LYS A 162 18.64 12.69 -3.73
C LYS A 162 18.25 13.71 -4.79
N GLN A 163 18.68 14.94 -4.60
CA GLN A 163 18.70 15.99 -5.62
C GLN A 163 20.14 16.40 -5.87
N ASP A 164 20.50 16.65 -7.15
CA ASP A 164 21.88 16.80 -7.59
C ASP A 164 22.68 17.89 -6.88
N ASP A 165 22.11 18.95 -6.34
CA ASP A 165 22.81 20.02 -5.62
C ASP A 165 22.03 20.57 -4.42
N ALA A 166 20.99 19.86 -3.95
CA ALA A 166 20.12 20.32 -2.89
C ALA A 166 20.21 19.45 -1.64
N GLU A 167 19.77 20.02 -0.53
CA GLU A 167 19.63 19.32 0.74
C GLU A 167 18.72 18.07 0.58
N ARG A 168 19.17 16.94 1.13
CA ARG A 168 18.43 15.67 1.08
C ARG A 168 17.06 15.82 1.72
N MET A 169 16.00 15.60 0.95
CA MET A 169 14.66 15.63 1.48
C MET A 169 14.27 14.27 2.05
N THR A 170 13.86 14.25 3.31
CA THR A 170 13.39 13.03 3.97
C THR A 170 11.92 12.78 3.68
N ILE A 171 11.57 11.51 3.41
CA ILE A 171 10.20 11.01 3.39
C ILE A 171 10.15 9.81 4.31
N ASP A 172 9.39 9.92 5.37
CA ASP A 172 9.17 8.86 6.34
C ASP A 172 7.74 8.33 6.18
N TYR A 173 7.59 7.01 6.21
CA TYR A 173 6.31 6.32 6.12
C TYR A 173 6.02 5.61 7.43
N ASP A 174 4.97 6.03 8.13
CA ASP A 174 4.49 5.34 9.32
C ASP A 174 3.57 4.22 8.88
N MET A 175 3.93 2.99 9.23
CA MET A 175 3.28 1.79 8.75
C MET A 175 2.84 0.89 9.90
N GLN A 176 1.66 0.32 9.76
CA GLN A 176 1.11 -0.65 10.70
C GLN A 176 0.85 -1.99 10.02
N LYS A 177 1.11 -3.06 10.75
CA LYS A 177 0.77 -4.41 10.34
C LYS A 177 -0.73 -4.64 10.53
N THR A 178 -1.40 -5.07 9.45
CA THR A 178 -2.83 -5.41 9.43
C THR A 178 -3.02 -6.87 9.03
N ALA A 179 -4.25 -7.36 9.04
CA ALA A 179 -4.56 -8.70 8.52
C ALA A 179 -4.23 -8.87 7.03
N SER A 180 -4.21 -7.76 6.26
CA SER A 180 -3.85 -7.73 4.84
C SER A 180 -2.40 -7.31 4.57
N GLY A 181 -1.51 -7.41 5.56
CA GLY A 181 -0.11 -7.03 5.47
C GLY A 181 0.16 -5.60 5.98
N TRP A 182 1.33 -5.08 5.68
CA TRP A 182 1.76 -3.76 6.09
C TRP A 182 1.04 -2.66 5.33
N LYS A 183 0.55 -1.62 6.04
CA LYS A 183 -0.16 -0.47 5.47
C LYS A 183 0.39 0.84 6.01
N ILE A 184 0.51 1.82 5.13
CA ILE A 184 0.88 3.19 5.47
C ILE A 184 -0.33 3.90 6.10
N TYR A 185 -0.15 4.52 7.26
CA TYR A 185 -1.19 5.33 7.90
C TYR A 185 -0.80 6.81 8.07
N ASP A 186 0.48 7.15 7.84
CA ASP A 186 0.93 8.54 7.70
C ASP A 186 2.17 8.62 6.82
N VAL A 187 2.36 9.77 6.19
CA VAL A 187 3.57 10.12 5.44
C VAL A 187 4.09 11.44 5.99
N ARG A 188 5.35 11.46 6.37
CA ARG A 188 6.02 12.69 6.80
C ARG A 188 7.03 13.12 5.76
N VAL A 189 6.91 14.35 5.30
CA VAL A 189 7.86 14.96 4.36
C VAL A 189 8.57 16.10 5.07
N ALA A 190 9.89 16.04 5.10
CA ALA A 190 10.73 16.96 5.88
C ALA A 190 10.26 17.09 7.34
N GLY A 191 9.80 15.98 7.94
CA GLY A 191 9.28 15.93 9.32
C GLY A 191 7.81 16.38 9.50
N ILE A 192 7.17 16.92 8.46
CA ILE A 192 5.76 17.36 8.51
C ILE A 192 4.84 16.19 8.15
N SER A 193 3.98 15.81 9.10
CA SER A 193 2.98 14.75 8.92
C SER A 193 1.85 15.22 8.01
N LEU A 194 1.58 14.45 6.96
CA LEU A 194 0.49 14.69 6.03
C LEU A 194 -0.86 14.70 6.76
N VAL A 195 -1.11 13.69 7.58
CA VAL A 195 -2.38 13.52 8.28
C VAL A 195 -2.58 14.61 9.34
N SER A 196 -1.53 14.97 10.08
CA SER A 196 -1.62 15.98 11.14
C SER A 196 -1.94 17.38 10.63
N THR A 197 -1.63 17.70 9.38
CA THR A 197 -1.95 19.01 8.78
C THR A 197 -3.45 19.24 8.64
N TYR A 198 -4.25 18.17 8.59
CA TYR A 198 -5.71 18.27 8.50
C TYR A 198 -6.42 18.36 9.85
N ARG A 199 -5.72 18.09 10.98
CA ARG A 199 -6.38 18.02 12.31
C ARG A 199 -7.07 19.32 12.73
N SER A 200 -6.37 20.46 12.64
CA SER A 200 -6.92 21.75 13.08
C SER A 200 -8.09 22.17 12.22
N PRO A 201 -7.99 22.21 10.87
CA PRO A 201 -9.12 22.57 10.02
C PRO A 201 -10.33 21.64 10.17
N PHE A 202 -10.11 20.34 10.28
CA PHE A 202 -11.21 19.39 10.49
C PHE A 202 -11.88 19.59 11.86
N ALA A 203 -11.08 19.83 12.90
CA ALA A 203 -11.63 20.12 14.23
C ALA A 203 -12.41 21.45 14.26
N GLU A 204 -11.98 22.47 13.54
CA GLU A 204 -12.72 23.72 13.39
C GLU A 204 -14.04 23.53 12.68
N THR A 205 -14.04 22.86 11.52
CA THR A 205 -15.27 22.57 10.78
C THR A 205 -16.28 21.76 11.62
N ILE A 206 -15.80 20.74 12.36
CA ILE A 206 -16.66 19.95 13.23
C ILE A 206 -17.20 20.78 14.40
N ARG A 207 -16.40 21.66 14.99
CA ARG A 207 -16.85 22.53 16.08
C ARG A 207 -17.97 23.46 15.63
N ASP A 208 -17.88 23.97 14.39
CA ASP A 208 -18.79 24.99 13.87
C ASP A 208 -20.09 24.39 13.30
N GLY A 209 -20.08 23.18 12.78
CA GLY A 209 -21.26 22.55 12.13
C GLY A 209 -21.40 21.04 12.30
N GLY A 210 -20.63 20.42 13.18
CA GLY A 210 -20.70 18.97 13.43
C GLY A 210 -19.99 18.13 12.37
N VAL A 211 -20.16 16.80 12.47
CA VAL A 211 -19.52 15.85 11.57
C VAL A 211 -20.04 15.97 10.14
N ASP A 212 -21.33 16.26 9.97
CA ASP A 212 -21.93 16.42 8.64
C ASP A 212 -21.34 17.62 7.90
N ALA A 213 -21.09 18.74 8.59
CA ALA A 213 -20.39 19.87 8.00
C ALA A 213 -18.99 19.52 7.50
N LEU A 214 -18.26 18.63 8.19
CA LEU A 214 -16.97 18.14 7.71
C LEU A 214 -17.13 17.27 6.46
N ILE A 215 -18.14 16.41 6.41
CA ILE A 215 -18.42 15.60 5.22
C ILE A 215 -18.72 16.47 4.02
N GLU A 216 -19.59 17.48 4.19
CA GLU A 216 -19.94 18.46 3.15
C GLU A 216 -18.71 19.28 2.72
N PHE A 217 -17.92 19.74 3.68
CA PHE A 217 -16.68 20.45 3.41
C PHE A 217 -15.72 19.64 2.54
N ILE A 218 -15.47 18.38 2.90
CA ILE A 218 -14.62 17.48 2.11
C ILE A 218 -15.22 17.23 0.73
N ALA A 219 -16.54 17.01 0.64
CA ALA A 219 -17.23 16.79 -0.62
C ALA A 219 -17.12 18.01 -1.55
N SER A 220 -17.32 19.23 -1.02
CA SER A 220 -17.17 20.47 -1.78
C SER A 220 -15.74 20.64 -2.32
N ARG A 221 -14.73 20.32 -1.50
CA ARG A 221 -13.33 20.34 -1.93
C ARG A 221 -13.04 19.32 -3.03
N ASN A 222 -13.66 18.15 -2.96
CA ASN A 222 -13.53 17.13 -3.99
C ASN A 222 -14.16 17.50 -5.34
N GLN A 223 -15.12 18.43 -5.37
CA GLN A 223 -15.74 18.93 -6.61
C GLN A 223 -14.94 20.08 -7.25
N GLN A 224 -14.13 20.82 -6.48
CA GLN A 224 -13.32 21.90 -7.02
C GLN A 224 -12.20 21.33 -7.90
N PRO A 225 -11.77 22.03 -8.97
CA PRO A 225 -10.57 21.65 -9.70
C PRO A 225 -9.40 21.50 -8.72
N GLY A 226 -8.68 20.40 -8.78
CA GLY A 226 -7.45 20.21 -8.00
C GLY A 226 -6.51 21.41 -8.24
N PRO A 227 -5.55 21.68 -7.34
CA PRO A 227 -4.56 22.71 -7.59
C PRO A 227 -3.90 22.41 -8.93
N ALA A 228 -4.15 23.28 -9.93
CA ALA A 228 -3.45 23.18 -11.20
C ALA A 228 -1.94 23.30 -10.91
N PRO A 229 -1.09 22.42 -11.47
CA PRO A 229 0.36 22.63 -11.41
C PRO A 229 0.64 24.00 -11.98
N ARG A 230 1.25 24.87 -11.19
CA ARG A 230 1.69 26.16 -11.73
C ARG A 230 2.85 25.90 -12.68
N VAL A 231 2.96 26.71 -13.73
CA VAL A 231 4.05 26.59 -14.72
C VAL A 231 5.41 26.68 -14.02
N ASP A 232 5.47 27.41 -12.90
CA ASP A 232 6.64 27.60 -12.04
C ASP A 232 6.98 26.34 -11.21
N ASP A 233 6.02 25.40 -11.08
CA ASP A 233 6.19 24.14 -10.35
C ASP A 233 6.85 23.05 -11.23
N ALA A 234 7.10 23.31 -12.52
CA ALA A 234 7.75 22.36 -13.45
C ALA A 234 9.24 22.17 -13.15
N GLY A 235 9.57 21.69 -12.01
CA GLY A 235 10.91 21.50 -11.46
C GLY A 235 10.92 21.68 -9.94
N ALA A 236 9.81 22.12 -9.37
CA ALA A 236 9.70 22.27 -7.93
C ALA A 236 9.79 20.90 -7.25
N PRO A 237 10.56 20.77 -6.16
CA PRO A 237 10.61 19.56 -5.36
C PRO A 237 9.21 19.11 -4.93
N PHE A 238 8.96 17.81 -4.87
CA PHE A 238 7.69 17.21 -4.37
C PHE A 238 7.16 17.87 -3.10
N PHE A 239 8.05 18.27 -2.19
CA PHE A 239 7.73 19.00 -0.96
C PHE A 239 7.07 20.35 -1.21
N VAL A 240 7.57 21.15 -2.15
CA VAL A 240 7.00 22.46 -2.49
C VAL A 240 5.60 22.28 -3.03
N LEU A 241 5.39 21.25 -3.87
CA LEU A 241 4.08 20.91 -4.40
C LEU A 241 3.14 20.43 -3.30
N MET A 242 3.60 19.57 -2.40
CA MET A 242 2.82 19.10 -1.26
C MET A 242 2.50 20.23 -0.28
N TYR A 243 3.49 21.05 0.07
CA TYR A 243 3.30 22.21 0.94
C TYR A 243 2.41 23.27 0.29
N SER A 244 2.59 23.53 -1.00
CA SER A 244 1.74 24.44 -1.79
C SER A 244 0.30 23.91 -1.88
N ALA A 245 0.10 22.61 -2.08
CA ALA A 245 -1.22 21.99 -2.08
C ALA A 245 -1.91 22.13 -0.72
N ILE A 246 -1.19 21.88 0.37
CA ILE A 246 -1.68 22.07 1.74
C ILE A 246 -2.04 23.55 1.97
N GLN A 247 -1.16 24.48 1.64
CA GLN A 247 -1.38 25.90 1.81
C GLN A 247 -2.54 26.43 0.95
N SER A 248 -2.69 25.96 -0.28
CA SER A 248 -3.80 26.36 -1.16
C SER A 248 -5.13 25.85 -0.66
N PHE A 249 -5.15 24.64 -0.05
CA PHE A 249 -6.34 24.09 0.58
C PHE A 249 -6.90 24.99 1.69
N PHE A 250 -6.01 25.58 2.51
CA PHE A 250 -6.41 26.41 3.65
C PHE A 250 -6.52 27.91 3.34
N ARG A 251 -5.97 28.41 2.24
CA ARG A 251 -5.98 29.84 1.90
C ARG A 251 -7.27 30.33 1.23
N ARG A 252 -8.13 29.44 0.73
CA ARG A 252 -9.34 29.82 -0.02
C ARG A 252 -10.54 30.27 0.83
N ASP A 253 -10.43 30.23 2.15
CA ASP A 253 -11.52 30.55 3.09
C ASP A 253 -11.26 31.83 3.90
N ARG A 254 -10.42 32.76 3.41
CA ARG A 254 -10.29 34.12 3.99
C ARG A 254 -10.71 35.19 3.01
#